data_34779cd9ef35719a31e0e6d0cf74e42a
#
_entry.id   34779cd9ef35719a31e0e6d0cf74e42a
#
_cell.length_a   1.000
_cell.length_b   1.000
_cell.length_c   1.000
_cell.angle_alpha   90.00
_cell.angle_beta   90.00
_cell.angle_gamma   90.00
#
_symmetry.space_group_name_H-M   'P 1'
#
loop_
_entity.id
_entity.type
_entity.pdbx_description
1 polymer ?
#
loop_
_entity_poly.entity_id
_entity_poly.type
_entity_poly.pdbx_seq_one_letter_code
_entity_poly.pdbx_strand_id
1 'polypeptide(L)'
;MAKTTKSQARTKRERSEFLWGWLFILPTTIGLIVLNIIPIFQTIYQSFFKTGDFGKGNIFIGLQNYQKVFADKEIWQALINTFKYAIVEVPFSIVIALVLAVLLNRKMKGRSIYRTIIFLPMVAAPAAVAMVWRWLFNSDYGLINNVFHVHVNWVSNPKIAVFAVAIIGVWSIIGYNMVLFLAGLQEIPRDYYEAAEIDGATGVNAFFNITVPLLSPTIFFVLVTRVIGSLQVFDLIYMVIDKSNPALTKTQSLVYLFYKYAFINKNMGYGATIVVVLLIITMILTVFQMIGQKKWVFYN
;
A
#
# COMPACT_ATOMS: atom_id res chain seq x y z
N MET A 1 15.18 -41.45 -38.33
CA MET A 1 15.05 -42.05 -36.98
C MET A 1 14.16 -41.14 -36.14
N ALA A 2 12.90 -41.47 -35.98
CA ALA A 2 11.93 -40.71 -35.18
C ALA A 2 12.12 -41.08 -33.72
N LYS A 3 12.49 -40.09 -32.86
CA LYS A 3 12.48 -40.26 -31.42
C LYS A 3 11.02 -40.23 -30.94
N THR A 4 10.45 -41.36 -30.72
CA THR A 4 9.19 -41.54 -29.98
C THR A 4 9.39 -41.07 -28.54
N THR A 5 8.85 -39.91 -28.18
CA THR A 5 8.72 -39.47 -26.81
C THR A 5 7.74 -40.43 -26.09
N LYS A 6 8.24 -41.42 -25.39
CA LYS A 6 7.45 -42.21 -24.45
C LYS A 6 6.92 -41.30 -23.36
N SER A 7 5.61 -41.04 -23.37
CA SER A 7 4.88 -40.53 -22.21
C SER A 7 5.06 -41.53 -21.08
N GLN A 8 5.97 -41.24 -20.14
CA GLN A 8 6.16 -42.08 -18.93
C GLN A 8 4.87 -41.94 -18.11
N ALA A 9 4.12 -43.05 -18.03
CA ALA A 9 2.99 -43.13 -17.11
C ALA A 9 3.50 -42.89 -15.68
N ARG A 10 2.99 -41.81 -15.04
CA ARG A 10 3.34 -41.48 -13.66
C ARG A 10 3.18 -42.68 -12.74
N THR A 11 4.20 -43.00 -11.94
CA THR A 11 4.16 -44.07 -10.97
C THR A 11 3.05 -43.88 -9.93
N LYS A 12 2.56 -44.93 -9.27
CA LYS A 12 1.54 -44.79 -8.20
C LYS A 12 1.97 -43.80 -7.11
N ARG A 13 3.25 -43.70 -6.81
CA ARG A 13 3.83 -42.80 -5.83
C ARG A 13 3.75 -41.35 -6.31
N GLU A 14 4.15 -41.05 -7.54
CA GLU A 14 4.05 -39.70 -8.13
C GLU A 14 2.61 -39.21 -8.25
N ARG A 15 1.66 -40.11 -8.53
CA ARG A 15 0.24 -39.77 -8.51
C ARG A 15 -0.25 -39.43 -7.11
N SER A 16 0.18 -40.19 -6.10
CA SER A 16 -0.17 -39.92 -4.70
C SER A 16 0.43 -38.61 -4.24
N GLU A 17 1.71 -38.34 -4.49
CA GLU A 17 2.38 -37.07 -4.14
C GLU A 17 1.72 -35.87 -4.83
N PHE A 18 1.33 -36.01 -6.10
CA PHE A 18 0.58 -35.00 -6.84
C PHE A 18 -0.81 -34.72 -6.23
N LEU A 19 -1.55 -35.79 -5.87
CA LEU A 19 -2.88 -35.62 -5.23
C LEU A 19 -2.77 -34.95 -3.87
N TRP A 20 -1.82 -35.38 -3.03
CA TRP A 20 -1.60 -34.76 -1.73
C TRP A 20 -1.14 -33.30 -1.87
N GLY A 21 -0.26 -32.99 -2.84
CA GLY A 21 0.13 -31.63 -3.14
C GLY A 21 -1.06 -30.72 -3.48
N TRP A 22 -1.95 -31.19 -4.37
CA TRP A 22 -3.18 -30.46 -4.67
C TRP A 22 -4.11 -30.31 -3.48
N LEU A 23 -4.27 -31.37 -2.67
CA LEU A 23 -5.15 -31.35 -1.50
C LEU A 23 -4.70 -30.33 -0.45
N PHE A 24 -3.38 -30.16 -0.27
CA PHE A 24 -2.84 -29.12 0.63
C PHE A 24 -3.03 -27.69 0.09
N ILE A 25 -2.92 -27.49 -1.22
CA ILE A 25 -3.06 -26.15 -1.83
C ILE A 25 -4.54 -25.79 -2.07
N LEU A 26 -5.41 -26.77 -2.24
CA LEU A 26 -6.80 -26.60 -2.66
C LEU A 26 -7.62 -25.67 -1.74
N PRO A 27 -7.57 -25.75 -0.40
CA PRO A 27 -8.32 -24.85 0.47
C PRO A 27 -7.93 -23.38 0.24
N THR A 28 -6.63 -23.08 0.14
CA THR A 28 -6.13 -21.72 -0.13
C THR A 28 -6.52 -21.27 -1.53
N THR A 29 -6.40 -22.15 -2.53
CA THR A 29 -6.78 -21.83 -3.93
C THR A 29 -8.26 -21.54 -4.05
N ILE A 30 -9.13 -22.35 -3.42
CA ILE A 30 -10.58 -22.10 -3.39
C ILE A 30 -10.86 -20.76 -2.71
N GLY A 31 -10.26 -20.49 -1.54
CA GLY A 31 -10.41 -19.22 -0.84
C GLY A 31 -10.01 -18.03 -1.73
N LEU A 32 -8.89 -18.13 -2.42
CA LEU A 32 -8.41 -17.09 -3.34
C LEU A 32 -9.38 -16.88 -4.53
N ILE A 33 -9.86 -17.95 -5.14
CA ILE A 33 -10.80 -17.86 -6.25
C ILE A 33 -12.12 -17.23 -5.80
N VAL A 34 -12.71 -17.75 -4.70
CA VAL A 34 -14.05 -17.34 -4.25
C VAL A 34 -14.05 -15.94 -3.65
N LEU A 35 -13.03 -15.58 -2.84
CA LEU A 35 -13.01 -14.33 -2.08
C LEU A 35 -12.29 -13.19 -2.81
N ASN A 36 -11.46 -13.48 -3.82
CA ASN A 36 -10.71 -12.45 -4.54
C ASN A 36 -11.03 -12.43 -6.03
N ILE A 37 -10.84 -13.56 -6.73
CA ILE A 37 -10.96 -13.59 -8.21
C ILE A 37 -12.40 -13.35 -8.65
N ILE A 38 -13.36 -14.08 -8.08
CA ILE A 38 -14.79 -13.91 -8.42
C ILE A 38 -15.27 -12.48 -8.17
N PRO A 39 -15.02 -11.83 -7.00
CA PRO A 39 -15.42 -10.43 -6.77
C PRO A 39 -14.77 -9.44 -7.73
N ILE A 40 -13.54 -9.67 -8.20
CA ILE A 40 -12.91 -8.81 -9.21
C ILE A 40 -13.73 -8.85 -10.51
N PHE A 41 -14.03 -10.05 -11.01
CA PHE A 41 -14.85 -10.18 -12.24
C PHE A 41 -16.27 -9.65 -12.06
N GLN A 42 -16.89 -9.86 -10.90
CA GLN A 42 -18.18 -9.28 -10.56
C GLN A 42 -18.15 -7.75 -10.57
N THR A 43 -17.10 -7.14 -10.01
CA THR A 43 -16.92 -5.69 -10.01
C THR A 43 -16.72 -5.15 -11.44
N ILE A 44 -15.91 -5.83 -12.26
CA ILE A 44 -15.73 -5.47 -13.67
C ILE A 44 -17.07 -5.59 -14.41
N TYR A 45 -17.81 -6.68 -14.22
CA TYR A 45 -19.13 -6.86 -14.81
C TYR A 45 -20.09 -5.74 -14.38
N GLN A 46 -20.17 -5.46 -13.08
CA GLN A 46 -21.06 -4.43 -12.52
C GLN A 46 -20.75 -3.03 -13.06
N SER A 47 -19.50 -2.72 -13.45
CA SER A 47 -19.12 -1.42 -13.98
C SER A 47 -19.82 -1.04 -15.30
N PHE A 48 -20.32 -2.03 -16.06
CA PHE A 48 -21.09 -1.82 -17.29
C PHE A 48 -22.60 -1.61 -17.07
N PHE A 49 -23.02 -1.62 -15.80
CA PHE A 49 -24.44 -1.50 -15.46
C PHE A 49 -24.70 -0.22 -14.66
N LYS A 50 -25.90 0.33 -14.84
CA LYS A 50 -26.46 1.32 -13.94
C LYS A 50 -27.32 0.60 -12.90
N THR A 51 -27.13 0.94 -11.63
CA THR A 51 -28.02 0.46 -10.58
C THR A 51 -29.39 1.10 -10.77
N GLY A 52 -30.44 0.27 -10.76
CA GLY A 52 -31.82 0.73 -10.87
C GLY A 52 -32.29 1.56 -9.66
N ASP A 53 -33.50 2.08 -9.74
CA ASP A 53 -34.08 2.90 -8.67
C ASP A 53 -34.13 2.11 -7.34
N PHE A 54 -33.89 2.81 -6.23
CA PHE A 54 -33.78 2.24 -4.88
C PHE A 54 -32.67 1.17 -4.73
N GLY A 55 -31.66 1.18 -5.61
CA GLY A 55 -30.56 0.19 -5.55
C GLY A 55 -30.93 -1.20 -6.02
N LYS A 56 -32.09 -1.40 -6.63
CA LYS A 56 -32.57 -2.68 -7.17
C LYS A 56 -32.47 -2.70 -8.70
N GLY A 57 -32.11 -3.88 -9.22
CA GLY A 57 -31.99 -4.11 -10.66
C GLY A 57 -30.70 -3.50 -11.25
N ASN A 58 -30.29 -4.08 -12.35
CA ASN A 58 -29.12 -3.64 -13.11
C ASN A 58 -29.54 -3.39 -14.56
N ILE A 59 -29.39 -2.17 -15.03
CA ILE A 59 -29.65 -1.80 -16.43
C ILE A 59 -28.32 -1.73 -17.15
N PHE A 60 -28.13 -2.54 -18.18
CA PHE A 60 -26.92 -2.51 -18.98
C PHE A 60 -26.82 -1.20 -19.76
N ILE A 61 -25.72 -0.46 -19.54
CA ILE A 61 -25.46 0.85 -20.16
C ILE A 61 -24.11 0.89 -20.90
N GLY A 62 -23.43 -0.26 -21.04
CA GLY A 62 -22.14 -0.33 -21.71
C GLY A 62 -21.08 0.57 -21.06
N LEU A 63 -20.44 1.42 -21.86
CA LEU A 63 -19.33 2.27 -21.40
C LEU A 63 -19.77 3.65 -20.83
N GLN A 64 -21.03 3.92 -20.65
CA GLN A 64 -21.50 5.24 -20.19
C GLN A 64 -20.96 5.62 -18.80
N ASN A 65 -20.78 4.66 -17.89
CA ASN A 65 -20.16 4.94 -16.59
C ASN A 65 -18.72 5.42 -16.74
N TYR A 66 -17.94 4.82 -17.65
CA TYR A 66 -16.57 5.20 -17.93
C TYR A 66 -16.50 6.63 -18.52
N GLN A 67 -17.38 6.96 -19.46
CA GLN A 67 -17.46 8.32 -20.01
C GLN A 67 -17.75 9.35 -18.91
N LYS A 68 -18.66 9.03 -17.98
CA LYS A 68 -18.96 9.89 -16.83
C LYS A 68 -17.78 10.03 -15.89
N VAL A 69 -17.10 8.92 -15.54
CA VAL A 69 -15.91 8.95 -14.65
C VAL A 69 -14.82 9.85 -15.25
N PHE A 70 -14.55 9.75 -16.55
CA PHE A 70 -13.52 10.58 -17.20
C PHE A 70 -13.93 12.05 -17.37
N ALA A 71 -15.22 12.35 -17.40
CA ALA A 71 -15.74 13.72 -17.47
C ALA A 71 -15.90 14.37 -16.08
N ASP A 72 -15.90 13.59 -15.01
CA ASP A 72 -16.18 14.07 -13.65
C ASP A 72 -14.95 14.72 -13.00
N LYS A 73 -15.07 16.02 -12.72
CA LYS A 73 -14.01 16.78 -12.05
C LYS A 73 -13.71 16.29 -10.63
N GLU A 74 -14.70 15.71 -9.94
CA GLU A 74 -14.51 15.15 -8.59
C GLU A 74 -13.58 13.94 -8.63
N ILE A 75 -13.70 13.10 -9.63
CA ILE A 75 -12.83 11.93 -9.86
C ILE A 75 -11.38 12.37 -10.10
N TRP A 76 -11.17 13.36 -10.98
CA TRP A 76 -9.82 13.88 -11.23
C TRP A 76 -9.20 14.54 -10.00
N GLN A 77 -10.01 15.26 -9.20
CA GLN A 77 -9.53 15.82 -7.95
C GLN A 77 -9.13 14.73 -6.97
N ALA A 78 -9.93 13.67 -6.83
CA ALA A 78 -9.62 12.53 -5.96
C ALA A 78 -8.38 11.76 -6.43
N LEU A 79 -8.20 11.60 -7.73
CA LEU A 79 -7.00 11.02 -8.31
C LEU A 79 -5.74 11.82 -7.93
N ILE A 80 -5.80 13.15 -8.11
CA ILE A 80 -4.70 14.05 -7.72
C ILE A 80 -4.42 13.95 -6.22
N ASN A 81 -5.46 13.92 -5.39
CA ASN A 81 -5.29 13.76 -3.94
C ASN A 81 -4.64 12.44 -3.57
N THR A 82 -5.06 11.35 -4.22
CA THR A 82 -4.48 10.01 -4.02
C THR A 82 -2.97 10.01 -4.36
N PHE A 83 -2.60 10.62 -5.49
CA PHE A 83 -1.18 10.77 -5.84
C PHE A 83 -0.41 11.69 -4.90
N LYS A 84 -0.99 12.81 -4.45
CA LYS A 84 -0.36 13.68 -3.45
C LYS A 84 -0.08 12.93 -2.15
N TYR A 85 -1.04 12.13 -1.69
CA TYR A 85 -0.85 11.26 -0.54
C TYR A 85 0.30 10.27 -0.77
N ALA A 86 0.28 9.54 -1.89
CA ALA A 86 1.27 8.52 -2.22
C ALA A 86 2.69 9.10 -2.36
N ILE A 87 2.85 10.26 -3.00
CA ILE A 87 4.16 10.93 -3.19
C ILE A 87 4.79 11.32 -1.85
N VAL A 88 4.00 11.58 -0.83
CA VAL A 88 4.52 11.87 0.52
C VAL A 88 4.68 10.56 1.30
N GLU A 89 3.63 9.74 1.40
CA GLU A 89 3.63 8.56 2.25
C GLU A 89 4.71 7.55 1.85
N VAL A 90 4.81 7.21 0.55
CA VAL A 90 5.71 6.14 0.09
C VAL A 90 7.18 6.46 0.35
N PRO A 91 7.75 7.56 -0.14
CA PRO A 91 9.19 7.81 0.04
C PRO A 91 9.56 8.07 1.51
N PHE A 92 8.75 8.84 2.25
CA PHE A 92 9.07 9.14 3.65
C PHE A 92 8.96 7.90 4.53
N SER A 93 7.95 7.03 4.34
CA SER A 93 7.83 5.80 5.10
C SER A 93 9.00 4.83 4.83
N ILE A 94 9.45 4.74 3.58
CA ILE A 94 10.58 3.89 3.19
C ILE A 94 11.88 4.42 3.77
N VAL A 95 12.19 5.70 3.56
CA VAL A 95 13.45 6.29 4.01
C VAL A 95 13.58 6.25 5.54
N ILE A 96 12.54 6.68 6.26
CA ILE A 96 12.57 6.68 7.73
C ILE A 96 12.67 5.25 8.25
N ALA A 97 11.90 4.31 7.70
CA ALA A 97 11.96 2.90 8.10
C ALA A 97 13.33 2.27 7.85
N LEU A 98 13.97 2.59 6.70
CA LEU A 98 15.30 2.10 6.37
C LEU A 98 16.35 2.64 7.36
N VAL A 99 16.32 3.93 7.65
CA VAL A 99 17.21 4.54 8.64
C VAL A 99 17.03 3.89 10.01
N LEU A 100 15.79 3.72 10.46
CA LEU A 100 15.48 3.07 11.74
C LEU A 100 15.94 1.60 11.76
N ALA A 101 15.76 0.87 10.65
CA ALA A 101 16.22 -0.51 10.51
C ALA A 101 17.75 -0.61 10.64
N VAL A 102 18.50 0.25 9.96
CA VAL A 102 19.96 0.29 10.05
C VAL A 102 20.44 0.62 11.47
N LEU A 103 19.81 1.59 12.11
CA LEU A 103 20.13 1.95 13.51
C LEU A 103 19.85 0.77 14.46
N LEU A 104 18.68 0.13 14.31
CA LEU A 104 18.27 -1.01 15.14
C LEU A 104 18.93 -2.35 14.72
N ASN A 105 19.68 -2.39 13.63
CA ASN A 105 20.47 -3.57 13.26
C ASN A 105 21.77 -3.66 14.08
N ARG A 106 22.25 -2.55 14.65
CA ARG A 106 23.41 -2.52 15.52
C ARG A 106 23.13 -3.21 16.86
N LYS A 107 24.18 -3.74 17.51
CA LYS A 107 24.10 -4.27 18.88
C LYS A 107 23.87 -3.12 19.85
N MET A 108 22.64 -3.01 20.41
CA MET A 108 22.29 -1.99 21.39
C MET A 108 21.38 -2.57 22.48
N LYS A 109 21.51 -2.07 23.70
CA LYS A 109 20.63 -2.44 24.84
C LYS A 109 19.21 -1.95 24.56
N GLY A 110 18.20 -2.75 24.90
CA GLY A 110 16.79 -2.36 24.73
C GLY A 110 16.26 -2.42 23.29
N ARG A 111 17.00 -2.99 22.32
CA ARG A 111 16.60 -3.09 20.90
C ARG A 111 15.18 -3.65 20.72
N SER A 112 14.80 -4.65 21.50
CA SER A 112 13.43 -5.24 21.43
C SER A 112 12.36 -4.22 21.80
N ILE A 113 12.60 -3.40 22.83
CA ILE A 113 11.65 -2.38 23.29
C ILE A 113 11.45 -1.32 22.20
N TYR A 114 12.53 -0.82 21.61
CA TYR A 114 12.42 0.16 20.51
C TYR A 114 11.66 -0.41 19.30
N ARG A 115 11.92 -1.66 18.91
CA ARG A 115 11.18 -2.33 17.85
C ARG A 115 9.69 -2.42 18.16
N THR A 116 9.33 -2.80 19.38
CA THR A 116 7.94 -2.90 19.81
C THR A 116 7.25 -1.53 19.78
N ILE A 117 7.88 -0.48 20.31
CA ILE A 117 7.30 0.87 20.34
C ILE A 117 7.07 1.40 18.92
N ILE A 118 8.05 1.23 18.02
CA ILE A 118 7.94 1.71 16.63
C ILE A 118 6.92 0.89 15.83
N PHE A 119 6.72 -0.38 16.17
CA PHE A 119 5.75 -1.26 15.50
C PHE A 119 4.30 -1.06 16.02
N LEU A 120 4.15 -0.54 17.24
CA LEU A 120 2.85 -0.40 17.92
C LEU A 120 1.78 0.33 17.09
N PRO A 121 2.10 1.43 16.34
CA PRO A 121 1.12 2.13 15.52
C PRO A 121 0.43 1.24 14.49
N MET A 122 1.14 0.29 13.89
CA MET A 122 0.61 -0.63 12.89
C MET A 122 -0.45 -1.59 13.46
N VAL A 123 -0.35 -1.94 14.75
CA VAL A 123 -1.26 -2.86 15.43
C VAL A 123 -2.47 -2.14 16.03
N ALA A 124 -2.37 -0.82 16.19
CA ALA A 124 -3.44 -0.03 16.76
C ALA A 124 -4.66 0.04 15.82
N ALA A 125 -5.86 0.03 16.41
CA ALA A 125 -7.08 0.18 15.62
C ALA A 125 -7.09 1.52 14.88
N PRO A 126 -7.41 1.57 13.57
CA PRO A 126 -7.40 2.80 12.77
C PRO A 126 -8.24 3.93 13.37
N ALA A 127 -9.35 3.61 14.03
CA ALA A 127 -10.19 4.59 14.71
C ALA A 127 -9.49 5.26 15.90
N ALA A 128 -8.74 4.48 16.70
CA ALA A 128 -7.96 5.02 17.82
C ALA A 128 -6.84 5.93 17.32
N VAL A 129 -6.13 5.51 16.27
CA VAL A 129 -5.11 6.33 15.58
C VAL A 129 -5.71 7.65 15.12
N ALA A 130 -6.84 7.59 14.42
CA ALA A 130 -7.53 8.79 13.92
C ALA A 130 -7.93 9.75 15.05
N MET A 131 -8.47 9.25 16.16
CA MET A 131 -8.85 10.08 17.32
C MET A 131 -7.65 10.79 17.93
N VAL A 132 -6.54 10.06 18.15
CA VAL A 132 -5.30 10.64 18.70
C VAL A 132 -4.76 11.74 17.77
N TRP A 133 -4.70 11.48 16.47
CA TRP A 133 -4.20 12.46 15.51
C TRP A 133 -5.14 13.64 15.31
N ARG A 134 -6.47 13.46 15.37
CA ARG A 134 -7.43 14.58 15.40
C ARG A 134 -7.20 15.51 16.59
N TRP A 135 -6.88 14.94 17.75
CA TRP A 135 -6.50 15.72 18.93
C TRP A 135 -5.15 16.42 18.72
N LEU A 136 -4.11 15.72 18.24
CA LEU A 136 -2.79 16.29 17.97
C LEU A 136 -2.83 17.45 16.97
N PHE A 137 -3.67 17.31 15.92
CA PHE A 137 -3.84 18.27 14.84
C PHE A 137 -4.93 19.33 15.11
N ASN A 138 -5.50 19.36 16.31
CA ASN A 138 -6.51 20.38 16.64
C ASN A 138 -5.90 21.78 16.54
N SER A 139 -6.63 22.75 15.91
CA SER A 139 -6.15 24.12 15.68
C SER A 139 -5.95 24.91 16.97
N ASP A 140 -6.79 24.67 17.98
CA ASP A 140 -6.89 25.55 19.15
C ASP A 140 -6.08 25.00 20.35
N TYR A 141 -6.19 23.69 20.59
CA TYR A 141 -5.54 23.03 21.75
C TYR A 141 -4.65 21.83 21.36
N GLY A 142 -4.41 21.63 20.08
CA GLY A 142 -3.61 20.49 19.61
C GLY A 142 -2.14 20.61 20.04
N LEU A 143 -1.56 19.48 20.45
CA LEU A 143 -0.20 19.42 20.94
C LEU A 143 0.83 19.96 19.92
N ILE A 144 0.62 19.65 18.62
CA ILE A 144 1.56 20.06 17.58
C ILE A 144 1.59 21.59 17.46
N ASN A 145 0.44 22.24 17.41
CA ASN A 145 0.37 23.69 17.35
C ASN A 145 0.98 24.35 18.60
N ASN A 146 0.73 23.79 19.78
CA ASN A 146 1.25 24.30 21.03
C ASN A 146 2.78 24.16 21.12
N VAL A 147 3.33 23.01 20.77
CA VAL A 147 4.79 22.75 20.86
C VAL A 147 5.58 23.60 19.86
N PHE A 148 5.06 23.75 18.63
CA PHE A 148 5.74 24.52 17.59
C PHE A 148 5.36 26.01 17.58
N HIS A 149 4.47 26.46 18.48
CA HIS A 149 3.94 27.82 18.55
C HIS A 149 3.37 28.32 17.21
N VAL A 150 2.62 27.45 16.52
CA VAL A 150 1.98 27.75 15.23
C VAL A 150 0.45 27.65 15.36
N HIS A 151 -0.29 28.35 14.48
CA HIS A 151 -1.75 28.27 14.38
C HIS A 151 -2.14 27.70 13.02
N VAL A 152 -2.00 26.39 12.86
CA VAL A 152 -2.27 25.69 11.59
C VAL A 152 -3.52 24.84 11.72
N ASN A 153 -4.46 25.03 10.77
CA ASN A 153 -5.65 24.18 10.64
C ASN A 153 -5.30 22.93 9.81
N TRP A 154 -4.62 21.98 10.40
CA TRP A 154 -4.06 20.80 9.73
C TRP A 154 -5.08 20.01 8.91
N VAL A 155 -6.25 19.73 9.50
CA VAL A 155 -7.27 18.86 8.89
C VAL A 155 -8.41 19.63 8.23
N SER A 156 -8.53 20.96 8.50
CA SER A 156 -9.62 21.79 7.94
C SER A 156 -9.16 22.70 6.79
N ASN A 157 -7.85 22.82 6.58
CA ASN A 157 -7.32 23.59 5.47
C ASN A 157 -7.21 22.71 4.19
N PRO A 158 -7.96 23.04 3.11
CA PRO A 158 -7.96 22.25 1.88
C PRO A 158 -6.60 22.10 1.18
N LYS A 159 -5.64 22.99 1.47
CA LYS A 159 -4.30 22.95 0.85
C LYS A 159 -3.38 21.96 1.50
N ILE A 160 -3.55 21.67 2.81
CA ILE A 160 -2.61 20.87 3.60
C ILE A 160 -3.21 19.60 4.17
N ALA A 161 -4.54 19.48 4.22
CA ALA A 161 -5.21 18.35 4.86
C ALA A 161 -4.77 16.98 4.30
N VAL A 162 -4.54 16.87 2.98
CA VAL A 162 -4.03 15.61 2.37
C VAL A 162 -2.63 15.26 2.88
N PHE A 163 -1.77 16.26 3.12
CA PHE A 163 -0.43 16.05 3.66
C PHE A 163 -0.45 15.71 5.14
N ALA A 164 -1.38 16.32 5.91
CA ALA A 164 -1.60 15.96 7.30
C ALA A 164 -2.01 14.47 7.42
N VAL A 165 -2.94 14.00 6.57
CA VAL A 165 -3.31 12.57 6.51
C VAL A 165 -2.12 11.71 6.06
N ALA A 166 -1.29 12.18 5.13
CA ALA A 166 -0.10 11.45 4.70
C ALA A 166 0.93 11.28 5.83
N ILE A 167 1.12 12.29 6.68
CA ILE A 167 1.98 12.20 7.87
C ILE A 167 1.48 11.10 8.82
N ILE A 168 0.17 11.00 9.04
CA ILE A 168 -0.42 9.92 9.83
C ILE A 168 -0.13 8.56 9.17
N GLY A 169 -0.28 8.47 7.85
CA GLY A 169 0.01 7.26 7.09
C GLY A 169 1.47 6.83 7.22
N VAL A 170 2.41 7.76 7.05
CA VAL A 170 3.85 7.53 7.26
C VAL A 170 4.09 6.96 8.66
N TRP A 171 3.62 7.65 9.71
CA TRP A 171 3.81 7.22 11.09
C TRP A 171 3.23 5.84 11.36
N SER A 172 2.07 5.53 10.82
CA SER A 172 1.38 4.25 11.03
C SER A 172 2.13 3.06 10.42
N ILE A 173 2.86 3.25 9.32
CA ILE A 173 3.44 2.15 8.55
C ILE A 173 4.96 1.99 8.72
N ILE A 174 5.65 2.99 9.27
CA ILE A 174 7.11 2.96 9.46
C ILE A 174 7.56 1.69 10.17
N GLY A 175 6.86 1.28 11.23
CA GLY A 175 7.22 0.10 12.01
C GLY A 175 7.20 -1.19 11.22
N TYR A 176 6.19 -1.37 10.37
CA TYR A 176 6.09 -2.52 9.48
C TYR A 176 7.23 -2.56 8.46
N ASN A 177 7.45 -1.45 7.77
CA ASN A 177 8.54 -1.34 6.78
C ASN A 177 9.92 -1.55 7.44
N MET A 178 10.13 -1.01 8.65
CA MET A 178 11.35 -1.19 9.43
C MET A 178 11.62 -2.68 9.73
N VAL A 179 10.60 -3.46 10.10
CA VAL A 179 10.76 -4.90 10.36
C VAL A 179 11.15 -5.65 9.10
N LEU A 180 10.56 -5.31 7.95
CA LEU A 180 10.93 -5.90 6.66
C LEU A 180 12.39 -5.58 6.29
N PHE A 181 12.81 -4.33 6.47
CA PHE A 181 14.21 -3.95 6.22
C PHE A 181 15.17 -4.61 7.22
N LEU A 182 14.78 -4.78 8.47
CA LEU A 182 15.59 -5.51 9.45
C LEU A 182 15.78 -6.97 9.06
N ALA A 183 14.75 -7.62 8.51
CA ALA A 183 14.87 -8.99 8.02
C ALA A 183 15.87 -9.05 6.84
N GLY A 184 15.71 -8.20 5.83
CA GLY A 184 16.63 -8.14 4.69
C GLY A 184 18.08 -7.77 5.09
N LEU A 185 18.26 -6.85 6.06
CA LEU A 185 19.59 -6.51 6.56
C LEU A 185 20.30 -7.69 7.26
N GLN A 186 19.54 -8.61 7.85
CA GLN A 186 20.11 -9.79 8.51
C GLN A 186 20.53 -10.89 7.53
N GLU A 187 20.06 -10.83 6.29
CA GLU A 187 20.45 -11.77 5.22
C GLU A 187 21.78 -11.37 4.57
N ILE A 188 22.26 -10.13 4.76
CA ILE A 188 23.54 -9.67 4.21
C ILE A 188 24.69 -10.29 5.01
N PRO A 189 25.59 -11.09 4.38
CA PRO A 189 26.75 -11.66 5.03
C PRO A 189 27.69 -10.59 5.58
N ARG A 190 28.25 -10.84 6.76
CA ARG A 190 29.17 -9.89 7.41
C ARG A 190 30.48 -9.70 6.66
N ASP A 191 30.90 -10.70 5.92
CA ASP A 191 32.14 -10.70 5.16
C ASP A 191 32.25 -9.50 4.21
N TYR A 192 31.12 -9.03 3.65
CA TYR A 192 31.11 -7.82 2.82
C TYR A 192 31.48 -6.56 3.60
N TYR A 193 31.06 -6.46 4.86
CA TYR A 193 31.37 -5.30 5.72
C TYR A 193 32.80 -5.39 6.25
N GLU A 194 33.28 -6.59 6.58
CA GLU A 194 34.65 -6.82 7.05
C GLU A 194 35.66 -6.54 5.91
N ALA A 195 35.40 -6.97 4.69
CA ALA A 195 36.23 -6.63 3.53
C ALA A 195 36.27 -5.12 3.27
N ALA A 196 35.11 -4.45 3.35
CA ALA A 196 35.04 -3.00 3.18
C ALA A 196 35.79 -2.23 4.28
N GLU A 197 35.80 -2.74 5.51
CA GLU A 197 36.57 -2.14 6.63
C GLU A 197 38.07 -2.25 6.38
N ILE A 198 38.54 -3.39 5.85
CA ILE A 198 39.95 -3.58 5.46
C ILE A 198 40.34 -2.59 4.35
N ASP A 199 39.42 -2.33 3.37
CA ASP A 199 39.60 -1.36 2.29
C ASP A 199 39.47 0.10 2.75
N GLY A 200 39.24 0.35 4.06
CA GLY A 200 39.11 1.69 4.64
C GLY A 200 37.81 2.39 4.35
N ALA A 201 36.75 1.68 3.99
CA ALA A 201 35.45 2.26 3.73
C ALA A 201 34.81 2.79 5.03
N THR A 202 34.30 4.03 4.98
CA THR A 202 33.53 4.59 6.09
C THR A 202 32.14 3.93 6.18
N GLY A 203 31.47 4.02 7.34
CA GLY A 203 30.12 3.48 7.53
C GLY A 203 29.08 4.04 6.54
N VAL A 204 29.22 5.31 6.12
CA VAL A 204 28.37 5.94 5.10
C VAL A 204 28.65 5.35 3.71
N ASN A 205 29.92 5.15 3.38
CA ASN A 205 30.31 4.53 2.12
C ASN A 205 29.82 3.08 2.04
N ALA A 206 30.01 2.29 3.08
CA ALA A 206 29.46 0.93 3.19
C ALA A 206 27.94 0.90 3.08
N PHE A 207 27.23 1.90 3.63
CA PHE A 207 25.78 2.00 3.50
C PHE A 207 25.32 2.12 2.03
N PHE A 208 25.89 3.07 1.28
CA PHE A 208 25.44 3.30 -0.11
C PHE A 208 25.97 2.27 -1.11
N ASN A 209 27.17 1.72 -0.89
CA ASN A 209 27.83 0.83 -1.85
C ASN A 209 27.65 -0.66 -1.55
N ILE A 210 27.27 -1.01 -0.30
CA ILE A 210 27.06 -2.41 0.10
C ILE A 210 25.62 -2.61 0.57
N THR A 211 25.20 -1.87 1.60
CA THR A 211 23.89 -2.10 2.24
C THR A 211 22.74 -1.85 1.28
N VAL A 212 22.67 -0.68 0.63
CA VAL A 212 21.56 -0.32 -0.26
C VAL A 212 21.49 -1.25 -1.49
N PRO A 213 22.60 -1.55 -2.20
CA PRO A 213 22.56 -2.49 -3.32
C PRO A 213 22.12 -3.91 -2.91
N LEU A 214 22.68 -4.49 -1.85
CA LEU A 214 22.33 -5.83 -1.40
C LEU A 214 20.93 -5.92 -0.78
N LEU A 215 20.42 -4.81 -0.24
CA LEU A 215 19.05 -4.69 0.28
C LEU A 215 18.03 -4.35 -0.82
N SER A 216 18.45 -4.10 -2.05
CA SER A 216 17.58 -3.64 -3.12
C SER A 216 16.37 -4.55 -3.41
N PRO A 217 16.42 -5.89 -3.27
CA PRO A 217 15.22 -6.74 -3.39
C PRO A 217 14.17 -6.42 -2.33
N THR A 218 14.59 -6.21 -1.09
CA THR A 218 13.68 -5.85 0.01
C THR A 218 13.14 -4.42 -0.17
N ILE A 219 13.99 -3.47 -0.61
CA ILE A 219 13.56 -2.10 -0.92
C ILE A 219 12.50 -2.13 -2.03
N PHE A 220 12.73 -2.92 -3.07
CA PHE A 220 11.77 -3.06 -4.16
C PHE A 220 10.44 -3.67 -3.69
N PHE A 221 10.47 -4.73 -2.89
CA PHE A 221 9.28 -5.34 -2.31
C PHE A 221 8.47 -4.34 -1.48
N VAL A 222 9.15 -3.59 -0.60
CA VAL A 222 8.52 -2.54 0.22
C VAL A 222 7.96 -1.44 -0.67
N LEU A 223 8.69 -0.99 -1.69
CA LEU A 223 8.23 0.04 -2.63
C LEU A 223 6.94 -0.37 -3.35
N VAL A 224 6.88 -1.59 -3.90
CA VAL A 224 5.69 -2.08 -4.60
C VAL A 224 4.50 -2.16 -3.66
N THR A 225 4.67 -2.77 -2.49
CA THR A 225 3.58 -2.92 -1.52
C THR A 225 3.11 -1.58 -0.96
N ARG A 226 4.01 -0.61 -0.78
CA ARG A 226 3.64 0.75 -0.32
C ARG A 226 2.91 1.53 -1.40
N VAL A 227 3.36 1.49 -2.66
CA VAL A 227 2.63 2.15 -3.77
C VAL A 227 1.21 1.59 -3.87
N ILE A 228 1.03 0.28 -3.85
CA ILE A 228 -0.29 -0.34 -3.87
C ILE A 228 -1.14 0.13 -2.67
N GLY A 229 -0.58 0.07 -1.44
CA GLY A 229 -1.30 0.46 -0.22
C GLY A 229 -1.66 1.95 -0.18
N SER A 230 -0.77 2.82 -0.62
CA SER A 230 -1.00 4.27 -0.62
C SER A 230 -2.10 4.71 -1.61
N LEU A 231 -2.22 4.02 -2.75
CA LEU A 231 -3.30 4.27 -3.71
C LEU A 231 -4.68 3.85 -3.17
N GLN A 232 -4.70 2.95 -2.19
CA GLN A 232 -5.92 2.41 -1.59
C GLN A 232 -6.29 3.10 -0.26
N VAL A 233 -5.69 4.25 0.06
CA VAL A 233 -5.97 4.96 1.30
C VAL A 233 -7.46 5.33 1.41
N PHE A 234 -8.09 4.91 2.50
CA PHE A 234 -9.49 5.17 2.80
C PHE A 234 -9.70 5.48 4.29
N ASP A 235 -9.35 4.54 5.17
CA ASP A 235 -9.68 4.59 6.61
C ASP A 235 -9.22 5.89 7.27
N LEU A 236 -7.98 6.30 7.03
CA LEU A 236 -7.44 7.52 7.61
C LEU A 236 -8.21 8.77 7.13
N ILE A 237 -8.56 8.86 5.85
CA ILE A 237 -9.34 9.99 5.32
C ILE A 237 -10.73 9.98 5.94
N TYR A 238 -11.39 8.83 5.94
CA TYR A 238 -12.76 8.67 6.43
C TYR A 238 -12.89 8.97 7.92
N MET A 239 -11.88 8.61 8.72
CA MET A 239 -11.92 8.75 10.18
C MET A 239 -11.34 10.08 10.68
N VAL A 240 -10.37 10.66 9.95
CA VAL A 240 -9.72 11.91 10.37
C VAL A 240 -10.48 13.15 9.88
N ILE A 241 -10.99 13.11 8.65
CA ILE A 241 -11.69 14.27 8.05
C ILE A 241 -13.21 14.09 8.19
N ASP A 242 -13.86 15.01 8.87
CA ASP A 242 -15.32 14.97 9.01
C ASP A 242 -16.03 15.20 7.68
N LYS A 243 -17.21 14.60 7.51
CA LYS A 243 -18.01 14.73 6.27
C LYS A 243 -18.42 16.16 5.93
N SER A 244 -18.60 16.99 6.95
CA SER A 244 -18.92 18.42 6.81
C SER A 244 -17.71 19.32 6.60
N ASN A 245 -16.49 18.76 6.66
CA ASN A 245 -15.26 19.52 6.56
C ASN A 245 -15.01 20.01 5.12
N PRO A 246 -14.81 21.31 4.89
CA PRO A 246 -14.56 21.84 3.55
C PRO A 246 -13.29 21.29 2.89
N ALA A 247 -12.35 20.78 3.68
CA ALA A 247 -11.13 20.15 3.16
C ALA A 247 -11.37 18.76 2.55
N LEU A 248 -12.53 18.13 2.78
CA LEU A 248 -12.80 16.78 2.35
C LEU A 248 -12.62 16.59 0.83
N THR A 249 -13.20 17.48 0.02
CA THR A 249 -13.07 17.42 -1.46
C THR A 249 -11.62 17.48 -1.95
N LYS A 250 -10.74 18.12 -1.19
CA LYS A 250 -9.31 18.22 -1.48
C LYS A 250 -8.47 17.15 -0.80
N THR A 251 -9.12 16.21 -0.12
CA THR A 251 -8.45 15.12 0.63
C THR A 251 -8.97 13.73 0.24
N GLN A 252 -10.24 13.63 -0.17
CA GLN A 252 -10.86 12.37 -0.57
C GLN A 252 -10.05 11.65 -1.67
N SER A 253 -9.87 10.32 -1.49
CA SER A 253 -9.21 9.43 -2.44
C SER A 253 -10.21 8.82 -3.42
N LEU A 254 -9.70 8.08 -4.42
CA LEU A 254 -10.57 7.29 -5.31
C LEU A 254 -11.35 6.21 -4.55
N VAL A 255 -10.75 5.59 -3.53
CA VAL A 255 -11.45 4.60 -2.70
C VAL A 255 -12.53 5.26 -1.85
N TYR A 256 -12.30 6.49 -1.38
CA TYR A 256 -13.33 7.27 -0.70
C TYR A 256 -14.53 7.55 -1.62
N LEU A 257 -14.29 7.93 -2.88
CA LEU A 257 -15.35 8.13 -3.86
C LEU A 257 -16.09 6.84 -4.21
N PHE A 258 -15.37 5.73 -4.35
CA PHE A 258 -16.02 4.42 -4.48
C PHE A 258 -17.02 4.18 -3.34
N TYR A 259 -16.57 4.34 -2.09
CA TYR A 259 -17.43 4.18 -0.93
C TYR A 259 -18.63 5.13 -0.97
N LYS A 260 -18.42 6.41 -1.29
CA LYS A 260 -19.47 7.43 -1.40
C LYS A 260 -20.52 7.03 -2.45
N TYR A 261 -20.09 6.68 -3.66
CA TYR A 261 -21.01 6.37 -4.74
C TYR A 261 -21.68 4.99 -4.59
N ALA A 262 -20.93 3.97 -4.20
CA ALA A 262 -21.47 2.61 -4.08
C ALA A 262 -22.42 2.46 -2.87
N PHE A 263 -22.01 2.96 -1.69
CA PHE A 263 -22.72 2.66 -0.44
C PHE A 263 -23.61 3.81 0.04
N ILE A 264 -23.17 5.06 -0.08
CA ILE A 264 -23.97 6.20 0.36
C ILE A 264 -25.01 6.56 -0.70
N ASN A 265 -24.58 6.74 -1.96
CA ASN A 265 -25.44 7.12 -3.06
C ASN A 265 -26.14 5.92 -3.71
N LYS A 266 -25.86 4.67 -3.26
CA LYS A 266 -26.44 3.42 -3.76
C LYS A 266 -26.31 3.22 -5.27
N ASN A 267 -25.29 3.81 -5.89
CA ASN A 267 -24.95 3.66 -7.30
C ASN A 267 -23.76 2.70 -7.47
N MET A 268 -24.03 1.41 -7.31
CA MET A 268 -23.01 0.36 -7.36
C MET A 268 -22.26 0.33 -8.69
N GLY A 269 -22.95 0.52 -9.83
CA GLY A 269 -22.32 0.48 -11.15
C GLY A 269 -21.28 1.59 -11.33
N TYR A 270 -21.61 2.83 -10.94
CA TYR A 270 -20.66 3.93 -11.00
C TYR A 270 -19.49 3.74 -10.00
N GLY A 271 -19.80 3.28 -8.77
CA GLY A 271 -18.77 2.91 -7.80
C GLY A 271 -17.84 1.83 -8.30
N ALA A 272 -18.38 0.76 -8.88
CA ALA A 272 -17.59 -0.31 -9.49
C ALA A 272 -16.66 0.21 -10.60
N THR A 273 -17.12 1.17 -11.41
CA THR A 273 -16.29 1.78 -12.45
C THR A 273 -15.09 2.53 -11.85
N ILE A 274 -15.29 3.25 -10.76
CA ILE A 274 -14.18 3.94 -10.05
C ILE A 274 -13.12 2.94 -9.58
N VAL A 275 -13.55 1.80 -9.02
CA VAL A 275 -12.62 0.75 -8.55
C VAL A 275 -11.90 0.10 -9.72
N VAL A 276 -12.56 -0.16 -10.85
CA VAL A 276 -11.91 -0.71 -12.06
C VAL A 276 -10.87 0.27 -12.61
N VAL A 277 -11.15 1.57 -12.64
CA VAL A 277 -10.17 2.59 -13.03
C VAL A 277 -8.97 2.59 -12.06
N LEU A 278 -9.21 2.53 -10.75
CA LEU A 278 -8.13 2.41 -9.76
C LEU A 278 -7.30 1.13 -9.96
N LEU A 279 -7.96 0.00 -10.22
CA LEU A 279 -7.30 -1.28 -10.51
C LEU A 279 -6.36 -1.15 -11.72
N ILE A 280 -6.83 -0.54 -12.81
CA ILE A 280 -6.02 -0.31 -14.03
C ILE A 280 -4.82 0.56 -13.71
N ILE A 281 -5.00 1.67 -12.99
CA ILE A 281 -3.90 2.57 -12.58
C ILE A 281 -2.87 1.80 -11.73
N THR A 282 -3.34 1.04 -10.75
CA THR A 282 -2.46 0.24 -9.88
C THR A 282 -1.69 -0.81 -10.68
N MET A 283 -2.34 -1.51 -11.60
CA MET A 283 -1.68 -2.48 -12.49
C MET A 283 -0.61 -1.82 -13.38
N ILE A 284 -0.92 -0.68 -13.99
CA ILE A 284 0.03 0.07 -14.82
C ILE A 284 1.27 0.45 -14.00
N LEU A 285 1.07 1.04 -12.82
CA LEU A 285 2.18 1.43 -11.94
C LEU A 285 3.00 0.21 -11.49
N THR A 286 2.35 -0.89 -11.13
CA THR A 286 3.04 -2.12 -10.75
C THR A 286 3.86 -2.69 -11.90
N VAL A 287 3.32 -2.71 -13.11
CA VAL A 287 4.07 -3.14 -14.32
C VAL A 287 5.29 -2.24 -14.56
N PHE A 288 5.14 -0.91 -14.42
CA PHE A 288 6.29 0.00 -14.52
C PHE A 288 7.36 -0.29 -13.47
N GLN A 289 6.96 -0.55 -12.22
CA GLN A 289 7.89 -0.93 -11.16
C GLN A 289 8.60 -2.25 -11.48
N MET A 290 7.85 -3.29 -11.94
CA MET A 290 8.40 -4.59 -12.32
C MET A 290 9.37 -4.52 -13.51
N ILE A 291 9.16 -3.62 -14.44
CA ILE A 291 10.10 -3.39 -15.56
C ILE A 291 11.33 -2.63 -15.02
N GLY A 292 11.09 -1.60 -14.20
CA GLY A 292 12.17 -0.74 -13.66
C GLY A 292 13.14 -1.51 -12.76
N GLN A 293 12.69 -2.51 -12.01
CA GLN A 293 13.53 -3.28 -11.08
C GLN A 293 14.76 -3.90 -11.76
N LYS A 294 14.63 -4.33 -13.02
CA LYS A 294 15.72 -4.99 -13.77
C LYS A 294 17.00 -4.15 -13.87
N LYS A 295 16.92 -2.83 -13.64
CA LYS A 295 18.05 -1.92 -13.78
C LYS A 295 18.82 -1.66 -12.48
N TRP A 296 18.20 -1.89 -11.31
CA TRP A 296 18.78 -1.48 -10.03
C TRP A 296 18.63 -2.50 -8.89
N VAL A 297 17.80 -3.54 -9.07
CA VAL A 297 17.64 -4.59 -8.08
C VAL A 297 18.65 -5.70 -8.34
N PHE A 298 19.44 -6.02 -7.35
CA PHE A 298 20.44 -7.08 -7.41
C PHE A 298 19.87 -8.33 -6.72
N TYR A 299 19.56 -9.35 -7.51
CA TYR A 299 19.24 -10.68 -7.01
C TYR A 299 20.52 -11.51 -7.00
N ASN A 300 20.90 -12.03 -5.83
CA ASN A 300 22.04 -12.97 -5.68
C ASN A 300 21.64 -14.36 -6.16
#